data_2483d7dcd5d67c615e7a41d0fd233d9f
#
_entry.id   2483d7dcd5d67c615e7a41d0fd233d9f
#
_cell.length_a   1.000
_cell.length_b   1.000
_cell.length_c   1.000
_cell.angle_alpha   90.00
_cell.angle_beta   90.00
_cell.angle_gamma   90.00
#
_symmetry.space_group_name_H-M   'P 1'
#
loop_
_entity.id
_entity.type
_entity.pdbx_description
1 polymer ?
#
loop_
_entity_poly.entity_id
_entity_poly.type
_entity_poly.pdbx_seq_one_letter_code
_entity_poly.pdbx_strand_id
1 'polypeptide(L)'
;MDDIKTIKHLRNNRDQSIDQIRKAMNINWRTAKKYADSDQLFITDPTRKNKSMMDDGWGEIIGSWLEEDLRLRRKLRRTAKAIHEQLKPLGFPGSYRTVCVYISQWKKQRYDETNYQAVDRLDHPIGEAQVDFGTMEVMHEDHMKDIQLLIMSFPYSNATSASAMPAQNQECFLEALKQLFNQCGGVPKTIRIDNLTPAVKKTKSKFEEAQLTDEFLRFTIHYGCDVQVCNPRSGHEKGHVENKVGYVRYNFFSTSPIMDSFESLNKQLEEQLKADRKRTHYSKHQLIEDLWKKENKALHSLPQEDYPIFKEVEAKLNRYHEMKLDQTVIHIPKAYGYSQLTVVLTWNKFKVLTPHGEILMNEYRPYMNKKRLIPWSDIMKQWSNKLNVVSYSRYW
;
A
#
# COMPACT_ATOMS: atom_id res chain seq x y z
N MET A 1 17.55 2.78 45.62
CA MET A 1 16.78 3.01 46.87
C MET A 1 17.21 2.08 48.02
N ASP A 2 17.59 0.86 47.73
CA ASP A 2 17.98 -0.13 48.76
C ASP A 2 19.26 0.24 49.51
N ASP A 3 20.23 0.89 48.86
CA ASP A 3 21.48 1.33 49.49
C ASP A 3 21.28 2.35 50.59
N ILE A 4 20.34 3.28 50.46
CA ILE A 4 20.05 4.31 51.47
C ILE A 4 19.38 3.68 52.70
N LYS A 5 18.48 2.72 52.48
CA LYS A 5 17.85 1.98 53.59
C LYS A 5 18.89 1.14 54.33
N THR A 6 19.82 0.54 53.61
CA THR A 6 20.92 -0.24 54.21
C THR A 6 21.86 0.65 55.02
N ILE A 7 22.24 1.84 54.53
CA ILE A 7 23.06 2.82 55.26
C ILE A 7 22.38 3.22 56.58
N LYS A 8 21.08 3.53 56.52
CA LYS A 8 20.30 3.89 57.71
C LYS A 8 20.15 2.72 58.69
N HIS A 9 19.93 1.53 58.20
CA HIS A 9 19.85 0.32 59.02
C HIS A 9 21.19 0.06 59.77
N LEU A 10 22.31 0.18 59.04
CA LEU A 10 23.65 0.02 59.65
C LEU A 10 23.94 1.08 60.68
N ARG A 11 23.49 2.34 60.48
CA ARG A 11 23.67 3.45 61.41
C ARG A 11 22.77 3.31 62.64
N ASN A 12 21.46 3.17 62.42
CA ASN A 12 20.45 3.30 63.48
C ASN A 12 20.21 1.98 64.27
N ASN A 13 20.36 0.83 63.62
CA ASN A 13 20.05 -0.47 64.21
C ASN A 13 21.30 -1.27 64.63
N ARG A 14 22.48 -0.93 64.06
CA ARG A 14 23.75 -1.61 64.37
C ARG A 14 24.82 -0.70 64.94
N ASP A 15 24.53 0.57 65.18
CA ASP A 15 25.42 1.59 65.74
C ASP A 15 26.79 1.70 65.06
N GLN A 16 26.84 1.39 63.75
CA GLN A 16 28.11 1.45 63.03
C GLN A 16 28.55 2.90 62.78
N SER A 17 29.86 3.11 62.90
CA SER A 17 30.46 4.40 62.55
C SER A 17 30.39 4.67 61.05
N ILE A 18 30.42 5.95 60.66
CA ILE A 18 30.40 6.37 59.26
C ILE A 18 31.55 5.72 58.45
N ASP A 19 32.70 5.51 59.07
CA ASP A 19 33.84 4.83 58.46
C ASP A 19 33.58 3.33 58.23
N GLN A 20 32.90 2.67 59.15
CA GLN A 20 32.51 1.28 59.01
C GLN A 20 31.47 1.11 57.89
N ILE A 21 30.48 2.01 57.83
CA ILE A 21 29.47 2.05 56.76
C ILE A 21 30.14 2.31 55.41
N ARG A 22 31.08 3.27 55.33
CA ARG A 22 31.86 3.57 54.13
C ARG A 22 32.59 2.35 53.60
N LYS A 23 33.28 1.62 54.49
CA LYS A 23 34.02 0.41 54.12
C LYS A 23 33.09 -0.74 53.72
N ALA A 24 31.99 -0.95 54.46
CA ALA A 24 31.03 -2.03 54.19
C ALA A 24 30.28 -1.85 52.87
N MET A 25 29.94 -0.60 52.52
CA MET A 25 29.16 -0.26 51.32
C MET A 25 30.03 0.20 50.14
N ASN A 26 31.36 0.30 50.31
CA ASN A 26 32.32 0.80 49.34
C ASN A 26 31.90 2.16 48.71
N ILE A 27 31.49 3.11 49.54
CA ILE A 27 31.04 4.44 49.13
C ILE A 27 31.94 5.54 49.71
N ASN A 28 31.84 6.75 49.11
CA ASN A 28 32.60 7.91 49.62
C ASN A 28 32.09 8.30 51.03
N TRP A 29 33.01 8.71 51.91
CA TRP A 29 32.71 9.13 53.28
C TRP A 29 31.63 10.24 53.38
N ARG A 30 31.70 11.23 52.47
CA ARG A 30 30.69 12.30 52.39
C ARG A 30 29.31 11.76 52.04
N THR A 31 29.25 10.75 51.18
CA THR A 31 27.99 10.07 50.79
C THR A 31 27.46 9.25 51.97
N ALA A 32 28.31 8.47 52.67
CA ALA A 32 27.93 7.72 53.83
C ALA A 32 27.37 8.64 54.94
N LYS A 33 28.07 9.76 55.25
CA LYS A 33 27.66 10.74 56.24
C LYS A 33 26.33 11.41 55.88
N LYS A 34 26.17 11.84 54.63
CA LYS A 34 24.96 12.52 54.13
C LYS A 34 23.71 11.66 54.35
N TYR A 35 23.80 10.37 54.09
CA TYR A 35 22.65 9.47 54.21
C TYR A 35 22.47 8.84 55.57
N ALA A 36 23.55 8.70 56.34
CA ALA A 36 23.48 8.21 57.75
C ALA A 36 22.85 9.22 58.71
N ASP A 37 23.20 10.50 58.56
CA ASP A 37 22.78 11.59 59.46
C ASP A 37 21.53 12.33 58.98
N SER A 38 20.92 11.94 57.81
CA SER A 38 19.70 12.60 57.31
C SER A 38 18.43 12.04 57.96
N ASP A 39 17.58 12.89 58.48
CA ASP A 39 16.29 12.49 59.10
C ASP A 39 15.22 12.13 58.07
N GLN A 40 15.42 12.43 56.78
CA GLN A 40 14.47 12.18 55.74
C GLN A 40 14.65 10.80 55.11
N LEU A 41 13.59 9.99 55.10
CA LEU A 41 13.52 8.67 54.43
C LEU A 41 13.52 8.75 52.90
N PHE A 42 13.14 9.90 52.35
CA PHE A 42 13.12 10.18 50.93
C PHE A 42 13.85 11.48 50.67
N ILE A 43 15.02 11.40 50.04
CA ILE A 43 15.61 12.57 49.42
C ILE A 43 14.85 12.66 48.07
N THR A 44 13.93 13.61 48.03
CA THR A 44 13.48 14.09 46.70
C THR A 44 14.73 14.55 45.98
N ASP A 45 15.01 13.98 44.81
CA ASP A 45 16.02 14.54 43.93
C ASP A 45 15.81 16.06 43.92
N PRO A 46 16.86 16.86 44.06
CA PRO A 46 16.72 18.28 43.85
C PRO A 46 16.25 18.40 42.40
N THR A 47 14.95 18.62 42.22
CA THR A 47 14.43 19.07 40.94
C THR A 47 15.28 20.27 40.59
N ARG A 48 16.24 20.09 39.71
CA ARG A 48 16.92 21.20 39.04
C ARG A 48 15.76 22.00 38.44
N LYS A 49 15.40 23.09 39.08
CA LYS A 49 14.62 24.16 38.50
C LYS A 49 15.51 24.80 37.43
N ASN A 50 15.76 24.04 36.34
CA ASN A 50 16.14 24.62 35.10
C ASN A 50 14.87 25.37 34.65
N LYS A 51 14.75 26.64 35.01
CA LYS A 51 13.92 27.55 34.24
C LYS A 51 14.41 27.39 32.80
N SER A 52 13.66 26.64 32.02
CA SER A 52 13.93 26.51 30.60
C SER A 52 13.74 27.93 30.06
N MET A 53 14.65 28.40 29.23
CA MET A 53 14.50 29.65 28.47
C MET A 53 13.16 29.69 27.73
N MET A 54 12.57 28.54 27.48
CA MET A 54 11.26 28.38 26.85
C MET A 54 10.09 28.70 27.81
N ASP A 55 10.31 28.71 29.14
CA ASP A 55 9.31 29.08 30.13
C ASP A 55 9.13 30.60 30.22
N ASP A 56 10.01 31.36 29.58
CA ASP A 56 9.92 32.85 29.48
C ASP A 56 9.03 33.33 28.33
N GLY A 57 8.07 32.48 27.87
CA GLY A 57 7.09 32.81 26.82
C GLY A 57 7.53 32.41 25.37
N TRP A 58 8.81 32.11 25.18
CA TRP A 58 9.31 31.70 23.86
C TRP A 58 8.72 30.37 23.38
N GLY A 59 8.42 29.47 24.33
CA GLY A 59 7.74 28.22 24.03
C GLY A 59 6.34 28.42 23.48
N GLU A 60 5.58 29.36 24.00
CA GLU A 60 4.23 29.69 23.52
C GLU A 60 4.25 30.26 22.10
N ILE A 61 5.19 31.15 21.79
CA ILE A 61 5.38 31.71 20.45
C ILE A 61 5.70 30.61 19.45
N ILE A 62 6.66 29.73 19.75
CA ILE A 62 7.03 28.61 18.87
C ILE A 62 5.86 27.64 18.73
N GLY A 63 5.16 27.34 19.83
CA GLY A 63 4.00 26.48 19.85
C GLY A 63 2.88 26.97 18.93
N SER A 64 2.54 28.27 19.03
CA SER A 64 1.52 28.88 18.16
C SER A 64 1.88 28.79 16.66
N TRP A 65 3.14 29.08 16.32
CA TRP A 65 3.64 28.95 14.95
C TRP A 65 3.58 27.51 14.43
N LEU A 66 3.88 26.54 15.29
CA LEU A 66 3.79 25.12 14.93
C LEU A 66 2.33 24.68 14.73
N GLU A 67 1.38 25.24 15.49
CA GLU A 67 -0.05 25.00 15.31
C GLU A 67 -0.60 25.61 14.03
N GLU A 68 -0.19 26.84 13.70
CA GLU A 68 -0.48 27.44 12.39
C GLU A 68 0.03 26.57 11.24
N ASP A 69 1.28 26.11 11.34
CA ASP A 69 1.91 25.26 10.34
C ASP A 69 1.19 23.94 10.13
N LEU A 70 0.52 23.38 11.14
CA LEU A 70 -0.26 22.16 10.99
C LEU A 70 -1.44 22.32 10.02
N ARG A 71 -1.99 23.55 9.88
CA ARG A 71 -3.07 23.86 8.92
C ARG A 71 -2.57 23.97 7.48
N LEU A 72 -1.25 24.11 7.30
CA LEU A 72 -0.61 24.25 5.99
C LEU A 72 -0.20 22.89 5.39
N ARG A 73 -0.10 22.84 4.04
CA ARG A 73 0.50 21.70 3.35
C ARG A 73 1.97 21.54 3.81
N ARG A 74 2.45 20.29 3.94
CA ARG A 74 3.79 19.97 4.47
C ARG A 74 4.92 20.81 3.85
N LYS A 75 4.84 21.10 2.54
CA LYS A 75 5.85 21.90 1.80
C LYS A 75 5.88 23.38 2.20
N LEU A 76 4.83 23.89 2.84
CA LEU A 76 4.69 25.30 3.24
C LEU A 76 4.97 25.52 4.73
N ARG A 77 5.23 24.47 5.49
CA ARG A 77 5.51 24.54 6.92
C ARG A 77 6.92 25.06 7.18
N ARG A 78 7.06 25.88 8.21
CA ARG A 78 8.35 26.40 8.66
C ARG A 78 9.29 25.28 9.05
N THR A 79 10.55 25.38 8.66
CA THR A 79 11.61 24.50 9.16
C THR A 79 12.11 25.00 10.51
N ALA A 80 12.74 24.15 11.32
CA ALA A 80 13.35 24.59 12.58
C ALA A 80 14.35 25.74 12.39
N LYS A 81 15.04 25.78 11.24
CA LYS A 81 15.94 26.88 10.88
C LYS A 81 15.17 28.18 10.62
N ALA A 82 14.07 28.11 9.87
CA ALA A 82 13.23 29.28 9.60
C ALA A 82 12.62 29.85 10.90
N ILE A 83 12.16 28.99 11.81
CA ILE A 83 11.66 29.40 13.13
C ILE A 83 12.77 30.11 13.93
N HIS A 84 13.96 29.54 14.00
CA HIS A 84 15.09 30.17 14.71
C HIS A 84 15.44 31.54 14.12
N GLU A 85 15.52 31.68 12.79
CA GLU A 85 15.81 32.96 12.13
C GLU A 85 14.70 34.01 12.35
N GLN A 86 13.44 33.61 12.43
CA GLN A 86 12.32 34.51 12.75
C GLN A 86 12.30 34.93 14.24
N LEU A 87 12.86 34.12 15.14
CA LEU A 87 12.96 34.45 16.57
C LEU A 87 14.08 35.46 16.88
N LYS A 88 15.17 35.47 16.08
CA LYS A 88 16.30 36.41 16.30
C LYS A 88 15.92 37.88 16.34
N PRO A 89 15.11 38.41 15.39
CA PRO A 89 14.68 39.81 15.41
C PRO A 89 13.80 40.13 16.62
N LEU A 90 13.14 39.13 17.22
CA LEU A 90 12.31 39.29 18.40
C LEU A 90 13.14 39.29 19.70
N GLY A 91 14.47 39.12 19.60
CA GLY A 91 15.37 39.14 20.75
C GLY A 91 15.56 37.77 21.42
N PHE A 92 15.26 36.66 20.74
CA PHE A 92 15.46 35.32 21.29
C PHE A 92 16.93 35.04 21.59
N PRO A 93 17.29 34.78 22.87
CA PRO A 93 18.69 34.57 23.25
C PRO A 93 19.18 33.14 23.07
N GLY A 94 18.28 32.21 22.67
CA GLY A 94 18.59 30.80 22.59
C GLY A 94 19.28 30.37 21.28
N SER A 95 19.95 29.21 21.34
CA SER A 95 20.61 28.64 20.17
C SER A 95 19.61 27.91 19.25
N TYR A 96 20.01 27.67 18.00
CA TYR A 96 19.29 26.80 17.07
C TYR A 96 18.97 25.42 17.65
N ARG A 97 19.92 24.85 18.42
CA ARG A 97 19.76 23.55 19.09
C ARG A 97 18.61 23.59 20.12
N THR A 98 18.46 24.70 20.84
CA THR A 98 17.35 24.88 21.80
C THR A 98 16.00 24.83 21.12
N VAL A 99 15.88 25.49 19.97
CA VAL A 99 14.66 25.44 19.15
C VAL A 99 14.37 24.03 18.64
N CYS A 100 15.38 23.31 18.15
CA CYS A 100 15.23 21.93 17.68
C CYS A 100 14.77 20.99 18.82
N VAL A 101 15.31 21.13 20.01
CA VAL A 101 14.93 20.31 21.17
C VAL A 101 13.48 20.59 21.54
N TYR A 102 13.08 21.87 21.61
CA TYR A 102 11.70 22.25 21.90
C TYR A 102 10.72 21.69 20.86
N ILE A 103 11.00 21.87 19.57
CA ILE A 103 10.16 21.33 18.49
C ILE A 103 10.01 19.81 18.61
N SER A 104 11.10 19.12 18.96
CA SER A 104 11.07 17.66 19.15
C SER A 104 10.18 17.25 20.32
N GLN A 105 10.31 17.96 21.46
CA GLN A 105 9.50 17.72 22.65
C GLN A 105 8.01 18.04 22.40
N TRP A 106 7.71 19.18 21.76
CA TRP A 106 6.36 19.57 21.39
C TRP A 106 5.70 18.54 20.46
N LYS A 107 6.43 18.05 19.45
CA LYS A 107 5.95 16.99 18.56
C LYS A 107 5.69 15.70 19.30
N LYS A 108 6.58 15.31 20.22
CA LYS A 108 6.44 14.09 21.01
C LYS A 108 5.21 14.18 21.94
N GLN A 109 5.08 15.28 22.67
CA GLN A 109 3.95 15.52 23.58
C GLN A 109 2.61 15.47 22.81
N ARG A 110 2.53 16.12 21.64
CA ARG A 110 1.34 16.11 20.81
C ARG A 110 1.08 14.73 20.17
N TYR A 111 2.13 14.00 19.81
CA TYR A 111 2.01 12.61 19.35
C TYR A 111 1.44 11.73 20.46
N ASP A 112 1.91 11.90 21.68
CA ASP A 112 1.41 11.16 22.83
C ASP A 112 -0.07 11.55 23.11
N GLU A 113 -0.44 12.82 23.07
CA GLU A 113 -1.83 13.30 23.23
C GLU A 113 -2.77 12.77 22.14
N THR A 114 -2.33 12.73 20.88
CA THR A 114 -3.13 12.21 19.76
C THR A 114 -3.23 10.70 19.73
N ASN A 115 -2.23 9.98 20.26
CA ASN A 115 -2.24 8.51 20.32
C ASN A 115 -2.97 7.94 21.56
N TYR A 116 -3.35 8.78 22.53
CA TYR A 116 -4.25 8.38 23.61
C TYR A 116 -5.71 8.23 23.16
N GLN A 117 -6.07 8.60 21.91
CA GLN A 117 -7.30 8.13 21.35
C GLN A 117 -7.15 6.61 21.13
N ALA A 118 -7.83 5.85 21.99
CA ALA A 118 -7.92 4.41 21.83
C ALA A 118 -8.34 4.11 20.38
N VAL A 119 -7.42 3.60 19.60
CA VAL A 119 -7.75 3.10 18.25
C VAL A 119 -8.41 1.77 18.49
N ASP A 120 -9.71 1.72 18.34
CA ASP A 120 -10.45 0.46 18.38
C ASP A 120 -9.81 -0.49 17.34
N ARG A 121 -9.43 -1.65 17.83
CA ARG A 121 -8.90 -2.70 16.97
C ARG A 121 -10.02 -3.09 16.03
N LEU A 122 -9.85 -2.86 14.73
CA LEU A 122 -10.82 -3.28 13.74
C LEU A 122 -10.95 -4.80 13.80
N ASP A 123 -12.10 -5.27 14.27
CA ASP A 123 -12.49 -6.66 14.13
C ASP A 123 -12.82 -6.93 12.66
N HIS A 124 -12.14 -7.92 12.10
CA HIS A 124 -12.41 -8.37 10.74
C HIS A 124 -13.31 -9.60 10.78
N PRO A 125 -14.58 -9.44 10.42
CA PRO A 125 -15.51 -10.56 10.41
C PRO A 125 -15.14 -11.59 9.34
N ILE A 126 -15.64 -12.82 9.54
CA ILE A 126 -15.47 -13.90 8.56
C ILE A 126 -16.16 -13.51 7.24
N GLY A 127 -15.45 -13.70 6.13
CA GLY A 127 -15.93 -13.37 4.79
C GLY A 127 -15.61 -11.94 4.33
N GLU A 128 -14.86 -11.17 5.10
CA GLU A 128 -14.30 -9.89 4.66
C GLU A 128 -12.93 -10.13 3.99
N ALA A 129 -12.74 -9.57 2.81
CA ALA A 129 -11.45 -9.57 2.12
C ALA A 129 -10.92 -8.15 1.92
N GLN A 130 -9.61 -7.98 1.93
CA GLN A 130 -8.92 -6.75 1.54
C GLN A 130 -8.19 -6.97 0.23
N VAL A 131 -8.28 -5.99 -0.68
CA VAL A 131 -7.72 -6.10 -2.04
C VAL A 131 -6.83 -4.91 -2.34
N ASP A 132 -5.64 -5.19 -2.90
CA ASP A 132 -4.70 -4.17 -3.34
C ASP A 132 -3.81 -4.66 -4.48
N PHE A 133 -3.29 -3.70 -5.27
CA PHE A 133 -2.27 -3.96 -6.27
C PHE A 133 -0.85 -3.84 -5.70
N GLY A 134 0.03 -4.73 -6.17
CA GLY A 134 1.48 -4.62 -5.97
C GLY A 134 2.21 -4.79 -7.29
N THR A 135 3.26 -4.01 -7.52
CA THR A 135 4.15 -4.20 -8.68
C THR A 135 5.21 -5.24 -8.32
N MET A 136 5.43 -6.22 -9.18
CA MET A 136 6.42 -7.29 -9.05
C MET A 136 7.28 -7.36 -10.30
N GLU A 137 8.54 -7.75 -10.14
CA GLU A 137 9.47 -7.98 -11.24
C GLU A 137 9.50 -9.45 -11.62
N VAL A 138 9.48 -9.73 -12.91
CA VAL A 138 9.60 -11.07 -13.49
C VAL A 138 10.60 -11.07 -14.65
N MET A 139 11.19 -12.22 -14.92
CA MET A 139 11.99 -12.46 -16.12
C MET A 139 11.06 -12.96 -17.24
N HIS A 140 10.94 -12.22 -18.34
CA HIS A 140 10.13 -12.60 -19.51
C HIS A 140 10.91 -12.29 -20.79
N GLU A 141 11.09 -13.30 -21.64
CA GLU A 141 11.91 -13.20 -22.88
C GLU A 141 13.30 -12.59 -22.62
N ASP A 142 14.00 -13.11 -21.61
CA ASP A 142 15.35 -12.68 -21.17
C ASP A 142 15.43 -11.19 -20.74
N HIS A 143 14.31 -10.57 -20.43
CA HIS A 143 14.25 -9.19 -19.94
C HIS A 143 13.46 -9.09 -18.65
N MET A 144 13.94 -8.24 -17.73
CA MET A 144 13.19 -7.88 -16.53
C MET A 144 11.99 -7.02 -16.92
N LYS A 145 10.81 -7.43 -16.49
CA LYS A 145 9.56 -6.72 -16.73
C LYS A 145 8.75 -6.56 -15.45
N ASP A 146 8.18 -5.38 -15.27
CA ASP A 146 7.21 -5.12 -14.22
C ASP A 146 5.84 -5.67 -14.60
N ILE A 147 5.25 -6.42 -13.70
CA ILE A 147 3.86 -6.88 -13.77
C ILE A 147 3.06 -6.34 -12.59
N GLN A 148 1.75 -6.36 -12.71
CA GLN A 148 0.84 -5.95 -11.65
C GLN A 148 0.21 -7.19 -11.02
N LEU A 149 0.29 -7.28 -9.70
CA LEU A 149 -0.29 -8.39 -8.96
C LEU A 149 -1.44 -7.88 -8.12
N LEU A 150 -2.67 -8.33 -8.41
CA LEU A 150 -3.81 -8.08 -7.54
C LEU A 150 -3.79 -9.12 -6.42
N ILE A 151 -3.72 -8.65 -5.18
CA ILE A 151 -3.67 -9.50 -4.00
C ILE A 151 -4.97 -9.34 -3.23
N MET A 152 -5.60 -10.46 -2.91
CA MET A 152 -6.75 -10.56 -2.04
C MET A 152 -6.34 -11.29 -0.77
N SER A 153 -6.52 -10.65 0.36
CA SER A 153 -6.17 -11.19 1.67
C SER A 153 -7.38 -11.22 2.60
N PHE A 154 -7.48 -12.26 3.39
CA PHE A 154 -8.55 -12.45 4.36
C PHE A 154 -8.00 -12.25 5.78
N PRO A 155 -8.31 -11.11 6.43
CA PRO A 155 -7.74 -10.80 7.74
C PRO A 155 -8.11 -11.81 8.83
N TYR A 156 -9.29 -12.43 8.75
CA TYR A 156 -9.73 -13.42 9.73
C TYR A 156 -8.87 -14.68 9.71
N SER A 157 -8.64 -15.27 8.53
CA SER A 157 -7.86 -16.52 8.39
C SER A 157 -6.39 -16.29 8.12
N ASN A 158 -6.00 -15.06 7.71
CA ASN A 158 -4.69 -14.73 7.18
C ASN A 158 -4.36 -15.44 5.84
N ALA A 159 -5.37 -16.01 5.17
CA ALA A 159 -5.22 -16.59 3.84
C ALA A 159 -5.01 -15.48 2.79
N THR A 160 -4.32 -15.84 1.71
CA THR A 160 -4.01 -14.91 0.62
C THR A 160 -4.22 -15.62 -0.71
N SER A 161 -4.77 -14.91 -1.68
CA SER A 161 -4.83 -15.29 -3.09
C SER A 161 -4.29 -14.15 -3.93
N ALA A 162 -3.71 -14.44 -5.08
CA ALA A 162 -3.12 -13.43 -5.94
C ALA A 162 -3.30 -13.79 -7.41
N SER A 163 -3.45 -12.75 -8.25
CA SER A 163 -3.54 -12.88 -9.72
C SER A 163 -2.67 -11.84 -10.40
N ALA A 164 -1.75 -12.30 -11.25
CA ALA A 164 -0.84 -11.47 -12.03
C ALA A 164 -1.52 -10.96 -13.31
N MET A 165 -1.34 -9.67 -13.58
CA MET A 165 -1.93 -8.96 -14.72
C MET A 165 -0.89 -8.05 -15.38
N PRO A 166 -1.04 -7.73 -16.67
CA PRO A 166 -0.12 -6.84 -17.37
C PRO A 166 -0.23 -5.37 -16.99
N ALA A 167 -1.37 -4.94 -16.43
CA ALA A 167 -1.64 -3.54 -16.11
C ALA A 167 -2.64 -3.40 -14.95
N GLN A 168 -2.80 -2.16 -14.43
CA GLN A 168 -3.80 -1.80 -13.42
C GLN A 168 -5.01 -1.09 -14.05
N ASN A 169 -5.39 -1.43 -15.29
CA ASN A 169 -6.60 -0.89 -15.90
C ASN A 169 -7.85 -1.64 -15.43
N GLN A 170 -9.01 -1.16 -15.83
CA GLN A 170 -10.30 -1.69 -15.38
C GLN A 170 -10.52 -3.15 -15.81
N GLU A 171 -10.17 -3.49 -17.05
CA GLU A 171 -10.32 -4.86 -17.57
C GLU A 171 -9.43 -5.85 -16.81
N CYS A 172 -8.19 -5.48 -16.52
CA CYS A 172 -7.27 -6.30 -15.73
C CYS A 172 -7.73 -6.43 -14.26
N PHE A 173 -8.24 -5.35 -13.66
CA PHE A 173 -8.73 -5.37 -12.29
C PHE A 173 -9.92 -6.31 -12.11
N LEU A 174 -10.94 -6.18 -12.98
CA LEU A 174 -12.13 -7.02 -12.91
C LEU A 174 -11.82 -8.48 -13.23
N GLU A 175 -10.98 -8.74 -14.22
CA GLU A 175 -10.53 -10.09 -14.57
C GLU A 175 -9.76 -10.74 -13.41
N ALA A 176 -8.84 -9.99 -12.79
CA ALA A 176 -8.10 -10.48 -11.62
C ALA A 176 -9.04 -10.82 -10.46
N LEU A 177 -10.03 -9.97 -10.16
CA LEU A 177 -11.03 -10.25 -9.12
C LEU A 177 -11.82 -11.52 -9.44
N LYS A 178 -12.28 -11.69 -10.68
CA LYS A 178 -12.97 -12.90 -11.14
C LYS A 178 -12.10 -14.14 -10.92
N GLN A 179 -10.83 -14.10 -11.34
CA GLN A 179 -9.89 -15.20 -11.12
C GLN A 179 -9.69 -15.50 -9.63
N LEU A 180 -9.60 -14.47 -8.78
CA LEU A 180 -9.45 -14.63 -7.34
C LEU A 180 -10.70 -15.26 -6.70
N PHE A 181 -11.90 -14.90 -7.13
CA PHE A 181 -13.13 -15.53 -6.67
C PHE A 181 -13.17 -17.02 -7.05
N ASN A 182 -12.78 -17.35 -8.28
CA ASN A 182 -12.69 -18.73 -8.74
C ASN A 182 -11.62 -19.54 -7.97
N GLN A 183 -10.44 -18.96 -7.69
CA GLN A 183 -9.40 -19.58 -6.86
C GLN A 183 -9.88 -19.84 -5.42
N CYS A 184 -10.71 -18.97 -4.88
CA CYS A 184 -11.31 -19.13 -3.55
C CYS A 184 -12.47 -20.10 -3.54
N GLY A 185 -13.09 -20.40 -4.68
CA GLY A 185 -14.31 -21.18 -4.78
C GLY A 185 -15.54 -20.47 -4.21
N GLY A 186 -15.50 -19.13 -4.14
CA GLY A 186 -16.57 -18.30 -3.59
C GLY A 186 -16.27 -16.82 -3.61
N VAL A 187 -17.27 -16.01 -3.29
CA VAL A 187 -17.20 -14.54 -3.32
C VAL A 187 -17.20 -13.99 -1.91
N PRO A 188 -16.24 -13.13 -1.52
CA PRO A 188 -16.29 -12.44 -0.22
C PRO A 188 -17.59 -11.65 -0.05
N LYS A 189 -18.15 -11.65 1.15
CA LYS A 189 -19.33 -10.82 1.48
C LYS A 189 -19.04 -9.34 1.31
N THR A 190 -17.87 -8.95 1.78
CA THR A 190 -17.39 -7.56 1.72
C THR A 190 -15.96 -7.52 1.21
N ILE A 191 -15.71 -6.66 0.23
CA ILE A 191 -14.36 -6.36 -0.27
C ILE A 191 -13.99 -4.97 0.18
N ARG A 192 -12.87 -4.88 0.89
CA ARG A 192 -12.28 -3.60 1.29
C ARG A 192 -11.17 -3.22 0.31
N ILE A 193 -11.31 -2.06 -0.30
CA ILE A 193 -10.35 -1.53 -1.28
C ILE A 193 -9.85 -0.15 -0.88
N ASP A 194 -8.68 0.24 -1.37
CA ASP A 194 -8.24 1.63 -1.35
C ASP A 194 -8.82 2.40 -2.54
N ASN A 195 -8.39 3.65 -2.70
CA ASN A 195 -8.74 4.50 -3.84
C ASN A 195 -8.09 3.99 -5.14
N LEU A 196 -8.41 2.76 -5.54
CA LEU A 196 -7.94 2.16 -6.78
C LEU A 196 -8.62 2.83 -7.97
N THR A 197 -7.85 3.46 -8.85
CA THR A 197 -8.35 4.16 -10.05
C THR A 197 -9.34 3.32 -10.90
N PRO A 198 -9.13 2.02 -11.14
CA PRO A 198 -10.07 1.20 -11.91
C PRO A 198 -11.40 0.93 -11.18
N ALA A 199 -11.43 1.09 -9.86
CA ALA A 199 -12.60 0.80 -9.02
C ALA A 199 -13.36 2.05 -8.59
N VAL A 200 -12.64 3.18 -8.37
CA VAL A 200 -13.18 4.38 -7.73
C VAL A 200 -13.13 5.56 -8.70
N LYS A 201 -14.29 6.12 -9.03
CA LYS A 201 -14.46 7.31 -9.89
C LYS A 201 -14.20 8.61 -9.11
N LYS A 202 -14.71 8.68 -7.86
CA LYS A 202 -14.52 9.79 -6.93
C LYS A 202 -14.06 9.25 -5.59
N THR A 203 -12.91 9.73 -5.12
CA THR A 203 -12.34 9.28 -3.84
C THR A 203 -13.18 9.73 -2.66
N LYS A 204 -13.25 8.91 -1.62
CA LYS A 204 -13.91 9.26 -0.37
C LYS A 204 -13.29 10.51 0.24
N SER A 205 -14.11 11.43 0.71
CA SER A 205 -13.69 12.64 1.42
C SER A 205 -14.34 12.69 2.80
N LYS A 206 -13.98 13.69 3.62
CA LYS A 206 -14.56 13.88 4.96
C LYS A 206 -16.09 14.10 4.92
N PHE A 207 -16.63 14.55 3.78
CA PHE A 207 -18.03 14.96 3.62
C PHE A 207 -18.80 14.17 2.56
N GLU A 208 -18.13 13.31 1.78
CA GLU A 208 -18.74 12.58 0.68
C GLU A 208 -18.25 11.15 0.64
N GLU A 209 -19.16 10.21 0.42
CA GLU A 209 -18.82 8.81 0.19
C GLU A 209 -18.10 8.62 -1.15
N ALA A 210 -17.33 7.55 -1.24
CA ALA A 210 -16.65 7.20 -2.49
C ALA A 210 -17.69 6.78 -3.56
N GLN A 211 -17.42 7.17 -4.81
CA GLN A 211 -18.21 6.71 -5.94
C GLN A 211 -17.43 5.66 -6.71
N LEU A 212 -17.99 4.47 -6.83
CA LEU A 212 -17.44 3.40 -7.64
C LEU A 212 -17.59 3.72 -9.13
N THR A 213 -16.74 3.12 -9.97
CA THR A 213 -16.97 3.13 -11.42
C THR A 213 -18.21 2.31 -11.75
N ASP A 214 -18.96 2.72 -12.77
CA ASP A 214 -20.20 2.08 -13.14
C ASP A 214 -19.99 0.59 -13.46
N GLU A 215 -18.89 0.26 -14.09
CA GLU A 215 -18.55 -1.11 -14.45
C GLU A 215 -18.20 -1.96 -13.23
N PHE A 216 -17.45 -1.41 -12.26
CA PHE A 216 -17.18 -2.13 -11.01
C PHE A 216 -18.43 -2.30 -10.17
N LEU A 217 -19.34 -1.32 -10.16
CA LEU A 217 -20.63 -1.45 -9.49
C LEU A 217 -21.47 -2.59 -10.09
N ARG A 218 -21.57 -2.69 -11.41
CA ARG A 218 -22.27 -3.79 -12.10
C ARG A 218 -21.64 -5.14 -11.77
N PHE A 219 -20.29 -5.20 -11.77
CA PHE A 219 -19.56 -6.40 -11.37
C PHE A 219 -19.89 -6.84 -9.95
N THR A 220 -19.87 -5.93 -8.98
CA THR A 220 -20.15 -6.25 -7.58
C THR A 220 -21.60 -6.69 -7.37
N ILE A 221 -22.55 -6.10 -8.09
CA ILE A 221 -23.97 -6.53 -8.08
C ILE A 221 -24.11 -7.94 -8.64
N HIS A 222 -23.42 -8.26 -9.75
CA HIS A 222 -23.47 -9.59 -10.37
C HIS A 222 -22.95 -10.68 -9.42
N TYR A 223 -21.85 -10.41 -8.71
CA TYR A 223 -21.23 -11.34 -7.77
C TYR A 223 -21.87 -11.29 -6.37
N GLY A 224 -22.71 -10.32 -6.07
CA GLY A 224 -23.38 -10.17 -4.77
C GLY A 224 -22.42 -9.82 -3.63
N CYS A 225 -21.41 -8.98 -3.88
CA CYS A 225 -20.45 -8.56 -2.86
C CYS A 225 -20.56 -7.06 -2.56
N ASP A 226 -20.47 -6.71 -1.27
CA ASP A 226 -20.39 -5.32 -0.82
C ASP A 226 -18.97 -4.77 -0.96
N VAL A 227 -18.87 -3.45 -1.19
CA VAL A 227 -17.58 -2.76 -1.31
C VAL A 227 -17.45 -1.69 -0.24
N GLN A 228 -16.34 -1.71 0.48
CA GLN A 228 -15.96 -0.67 1.42
C GLN A 228 -14.68 0.00 0.92
N VAL A 229 -14.73 1.31 0.69
CA VAL A 229 -13.56 2.10 0.32
C VAL A 229 -12.92 2.65 1.59
N CYS A 230 -11.63 2.38 1.79
CA CYS A 230 -10.87 2.85 2.96
C CYS A 230 -10.84 4.37 3.04
N ASN A 231 -10.82 4.89 4.27
CA ASN A 231 -10.68 6.31 4.49
C ASN A 231 -9.29 6.81 4.05
N PRO A 232 -9.17 8.00 3.46
CA PRO A 232 -7.88 8.57 3.11
C PRO A 232 -6.99 8.69 4.36
N ARG A 233 -5.74 8.21 4.27
CA ARG A 233 -4.72 8.21 5.33
C ARG A 233 -5.00 7.28 6.53
N SER A 234 -5.89 6.33 6.40
CA SER A 234 -6.20 5.33 7.45
C SER A 234 -5.43 4.03 7.21
N GLY A 235 -4.10 4.07 7.33
CA GLY A 235 -3.23 2.91 7.09
C GLY A 235 -3.56 1.69 7.96
N HIS A 236 -4.18 1.88 9.13
CA HIS A 236 -4.63 0.78 9.99
C HIS A 236 -5.83 0.00 9.42
N GLU A 237 -6.66 0.62 8.56
CA GLU A 237 -7.79 -0.06 7.90
C GLU A 237 -7.32 -1.03 6.80
N LYS A 238 -6.11 -0.82 6.25
CA LYS A 238 -5.55 -1.55 5.11
C LYS A 238 -4.28 -2.34 5.46
N GLY A 239 -3.77 -2.21 6.67
CA GLY A 239 -2.47 -2.76 7.08
C GLY A 239 -2.30 -4.25 6.78
N HIS A 240 -3.37 -5.05 6.72
CA HIS A 240 -3.28 -6.47 6.44
C HIS A 240 -2.87 -6.74 4.99
N VAL A 241 -3.55 -6.15 3.98
CA VAL A 241 -3.21 -6.40 2.57
C VAL A 241 -1.88 -5.76 2.17
N GLU A 242 -1.53 -4.58 2.70
CA GLU A 242 -0.22 -3.96 2.45
C GLU A 242 0.92 -4.85 2.94
N ASN A 243 0.80 -5.44 4.13
CA ASN A 243 1.75 -6.41 4.64
C ASN A 243 1.81 -7.66 3.75
N LYS A 244 0.67 -8.10 3.18
CA LYS A 244 0.62 -9.24 2.26
C LYS A 244 1.27 -8.95 0.92
N VAL A 245 1.14 -7.73 0.38
CA VAL A 245 1.89 -7.29 -0.81
C VAL A 245 3.39 -7.42 -0.57
N GLY A 246 3.88 -6.92 0.56
CA GLY A 246 5.27 -7.09 0.98
C GLY A 246 5.67 -8.55 1.14
N TYR A 247 4.84 -9.33 1.85
CA TYR A 247 5.08 -10.75 2.07
C TYR A 247 5.21 -11.55 0.77
N VAL A 248 4.28 -11.37 -0.17
CA VAL A 248 4.29 -12.05 -1.47
C VAL A 248 5.53 -11.63 -2.27
N ARG A 249 5.86 -10.35 -2.29
CA ARG A 249 7.06 -9.83 -2.98
C ARG A 249 8.34 -10.51 -2.47
N TYR A 250 8.53 -10.57 -1.16
CA TYR A 250 9.76 -11.11 -0.58
C TYR A 250 9.85 -12.65 -0.63
N ASN A 251 8.73 -13.35 -0.59
CA ASN A 251 8.76 -14.81 -0.53
C ASN A 251 8.61 -15.49 -1.90
N PHE A 252 7.93 -14.85 -2.87
CA PHE A 252 7.64 -15.48 -4.16
C PHE A 252 8.26 -14.75 -5.36
N PHE A 253 8.65 -13.48 -5.20
CA PHE A 253 9.23 -12.66 -6.29
C PHE A 253 10.65 -12.17 -6.01
N SER A 254 11.27 -12.54 -4.90
CA SER A 254 12.63 -12.10 -4.56
C SER A 254 13.71 -12.53 -5.56
N THR A 255 13.47 -13.62 -6.30
CA THR A 255 14.37 -14.16 -7.33
C THR A 255 13.90 -13.86 -8.74
N SER A 256 12.91 -12.96 -8.91
CA SER A 256 12.32 -12.60 -10.20
C SER A 256 11.99 -13.84 -11.05
N PRO A 257 10.88 -14.54 -10.75
CA PRO A 257 10.54 -15.80 -11.40
C PRO A 257 10.41 -15.65 -12.90
N ILE A 258 10.72 -16.72 -13.65
CA ILE A 258 10.56 -16.75 -15.10
C ILE A 258 9.06 -16.86 -15.41
N MET A 259 8.58 -15.97 -16.25
CA MET A 259 7.21 -15.93 -16.72
C MET A 259 7.13 -16.26 -18.21
N ASP A 260 6.61 -17.44 -18.54
CA ASP A 260 6.29 -17.79 -19.93
C ASP A 260 4.98 -17.13 -20.37
N SER A 261 3.94 -17.21 -19.51
CA SER A 261 2.65 -16.57 -19.71
C SER A 261 2.04 -16.15 -18.36
N PHE A 262 1.04 -15.24 -18.38
CA PHE A 262 0.29 -14.89 -17.18
C PHE A 262 -0.48 -16.08 -16.62
N GLU A 263 -1.00 -16.95 -17.47
CA GLU A 263 -1.72 -18.16 -17.08
C GLU A 263 -0.82 -19.12 -16.31
N SER A 264 0.41 -19.38 -16.80
CA SER A 264 1.37 -20.26 -16.13
C SER A 264 1.84 -19.69 -14.79
N LEU A 265 2.12 -18.37 -14.75
CA LEU A 265 2.51 -17.68 -13.53
C LEU A 265 1.39 -17.71 -12.49
N ASN A 266 0.14 -17.45 -12.88
CA ASN A 266 -1.00 -17.46 -11.99
C ASN A 266 -1.25 -18.85 -11.39
N LYS A 267 -1.06 -19.91 -12.18
CA LYS A 267 -1.15 -21.30 -11.67
C LYS A 267 -0.08 -21.58 -10.63
N GLN A 268 1.17 -21.20 -10.89
CA GLN A 268 2.27 -21.37 -9.94
C GLN A 268 2.02 -20.59 -8.63
N LEU A 269 1.56 -19.33 -8.74
CA LEU A 269 1.21 -18.52 -7.58
C LEU A 269 0.09 -19.14 -6.75
N GLU A 270 -0.95 -19.65 -7.39
CA GLU A 270 -2.06 -20.30 -6.71
C GLU A 270 -1.58 -21.53 -5.91
N GLU A 271 -0.74 -22.39 -6.52
CA GLU A 271 -0.16 -23.54 -5.86
C GLU A 271 0.71 -23.16 -4.66
N GLN A 272 1.59 -22.16 -4.82
CA GLN A 272 2.45 -21.64 -3.76
C GLN A 272 1.65 -21.04 -2.61
N LEU A 273 0.64 -20.21 -2.89
CA LEU A 273 -0.19 -19.58 -1.88
C LEU A 273 -1.12 -20.57 -1.17
N LYS A 274 -1.57 -21.64 -1.86
CA LYS A 274 -2.25 -22.77 -1.19
C LYS A 274 -1.30 -23.53 -0.24
N ALA A 275 -0.06 -23.76 -0.66
CA ALA A 275 0.94 -24.41 0.20
C ALA A 275 1.29 -23.54 1.43
N ASP A 276 1.30 -22.20 1.27
CA ASP A 276 1.55 -21.24 2.34
C ASP A 276 0.50 -21.28 3.46
N ARG A 277 -0.72 -21.75 3.19
CA ARG A 277 -1.78 -21.92 4.21
C ARG A 277 -1.43 -22.95 5.30
N LYS A 278 -0.41 -23.78 5.10
CA LYS A 278 0.10 -24.73 6.12
C LYS A 278 0.81 -24.02 7.28
N ARG A 279 1.08 -22.71 7.18
CA ARG A 279 1.67 -21.93 8.28
C ARG A 279 0.67 -21.71 9.42
N THR A 280 1.22 -21.47 10.60
CA THR A 280 0.45 -21.05 11.78
C THR A 280 0.08 -19.56 11.69
N HIS A 281 -1.15 -19.24 12.02
CA HIS A 281 -1.62 -17.87 12.14
C HIS A 281 -0.91 -17.15 13.29
N TYR A 282 -0.36 -15.96 13.04
CA TYR A 282 0.52 -15.22 13.96
C TYR A 282 -0.12 -14.86 15.32
N SER A 283 -1.43 -14.64 15.39
CA SER A 283 -2.13 -14.26 16.63
C SER A 283 -3.09 -15.34 17.14
N LYS A 284 -3.70 -16.15 16.27
CA LYS A 284 -4.68 -17.18 16.66
C LYS A 284 -4.03 -18.53 16.98
N HIS A 285 -2.73 -18.72 16.64
CA HIS A 285 -1.96 -19.94 16.90
C HIS A 285 -2.61 -21.22 16.35
N GLN A 286 -3.43 -21.08 15.30
CA GLN A 286 -4.07 -22.18 14.55
C GLN A 286 -3.50 -22.22 13.13
N LEU A 287 -3.63 -23.34 12.44
CA LEU A 287 -3.24 -23.40 11.03
C LEU A 287 -4.13 -22.47 10.19
N ILE A 288 -3.51 -21.71 9.28
CA ILE A 288 -4.23 -20.85 8.35
C ILE A 288 -5.21 -21.67 7.52
N GLU A 289 -4.86 -22.89 7.14
CA GLU A 289 -5.72 -23.80 6.38
C GLU A 289 -7.02 -24.14 7.14
N ASP A 290 -6.97 -24.34 8.45
CA ASP A 290 -8.16 -24.66 9.24
C ASP A 290 -9.06 -23.42 9.46
N LEU A 291 -8.45 -22.26 9.59
CA LEU A 291 -9.18 -20.99 9.62
C LEU A 291 -9.79 -20.69 8.24
N TRP A 292 -9.07 -20.96 7.18
CA TRP A 292 -9.55 -20.80 5.80
C TRP A 292 -10.76 -21.68 5.50
N LYS A 293 -10.77 -22.95 5.93
CA LYS A 293 -11.94 -23.82 5.78
C LYS A 293 -13.21 -23.25 6.43
N LYS A 294 -13.05 -22.55 7.57
CA LYS A 294 -14.17 -21.86 8.22
C LYS A 294 -14.62 -20.63 7.42
N GLU A 295 -13.66 -19.84 6.95
CA GLU A 295 -13.89 -18.63 6.18
C GLU A 295 -14.52 -18.92 4.83
N ASN A 296 -14.00 -19.90 4.11
CA ASN A 296 -14.50 -20.32 2.80
C ASN A 296 -15.98 -20.72 2.84
N LYS A 297 -16.44 -21.39 3.93
CA LYS A 297 -17.86 -21.71 4.12
C LYS A 297 -18.78 -20.49 4.28
N ALA A 298 -18.22 -19.34 4.65
CA ALA A 298 -18.96 -18.11 4.84
C ALA A 298 -19.00 -17.23 3.59
N LEU A 299 -18.26 -17.57 2.54
CA LEU A 299 -18.30 -16.89 1.26
C LEU A 299 -19.63 -17.15 0.55
N HIS A 300 -20.04 -16.21 -0.30
CA HIS A 300 -21.16 -16.45 -1.21
C HIS A 300 -20.75 -17.45 -2.30
N SER A 301 -21.73 -18.23 -2.80
CA SER A 301 -21.51 -19.10 -3.95
C SER A 301 -21.19 -18.29 -5.20
N LEU A 302 -20.35 -18.86 -6.06
CA LEU A 302 -20.10 -18.29 -7.38
C LEU A 302 -21.40 -18.29 -8.21
N PRO A 303 -21.63 -17.25 -9.04
CA PRO A 303 -22.73 -17.27 -9.99
C PRO A 303 -22.55 -18.39 -11.03
N GLN A 304 -23.63 -18.78 -11.70
CA GLN A 304 -23.57 -19.82 -12.75
C GLN A 304 -22.77 -19.36 -13.97
N GLU A 305 -22.83 -18.08 -14.29
CA GLU A 305 -22.11 -17.47 -15.41
C GLU A 305 -21.18 -16.38 -14.91
N ASP A 306 -20.02 -16.34 -15.51
CA ASP A 306 -19.03 -15.27 -15.21
C ASP A 306 -19.52 -13.93 -15.76
N TYR A 307 -19.20 -12.85 -15.04
CA TYR A 307 -19.42 -11.50 -15.56
C TYR A 307 -18.60 -11.24 -16.82
N PRO A 308 -19.20 -10.77 -17.93
CA PRO A 308 -18.50 -10.49 -19.17
C PRO A 308 -17.63 -9.22 -18.99
N ILE A 309 -16.30 -9.38 -19.09
CA ILE A 309 -15.35 -8.28 -18.90
C ILE A 309 -14.77 -7.86 -20.25
N PHE A 310 -15.27 -6.77 -20.76
CA PHE A 310 -14.75 -6.13 -21.96
C PHE A 310 -15.04 -4.63 -21.94
N LYS A 311 -14.32 -3.88 -22.77
CA LYS A 311 -14.55 -2.45 -23.00
C LYS A 311 -14.61 -2.19 -24.50
N GLU A 312 -15.63 -1.48 -24.94
CA GLU A 312 -15.72 -1.00 -26.31
C GLU A 312 -15.21 0.43 -26.38
N VAL A 313 -14.33 0.68 -27.36
CA VAL A 313 -13.80 2.00 -27.65
C VAL A 313 -13.82 2.27 -29.14
N GLU A 314 -14.12 3.49 -29.51
CA GLU A 314 -13.99 3.92 -30.90
C GLU A 314 -12.55 4.28 -31.20
N ALA A 315 -12.00 3.70 -32.27
CA ALA A 315 -10.65 4.01 -32.75
C ALA A 315 -10.71 4.76 -34.09
N LYS A 316 -10.08 5.92 -34.13
CA LYS A 316 -9.87 6.69 -35.34
C LYS A 316 -8.60 6.21 -36.03
N LEU A 317 -8.69 5.92 -37.32
CA LEU A 317 -7.56 5.56 -38.16
C LEU A 317 -6.90 6.81 -38.73
N ASN A 318 -5.58 6.77 -38.83
CA ASN A 318 -4.85 7.76 -39.61
C ASN A 318 -4.88 7.35 -41.11
N ARG A 319 -4.33 8.20 -42.01
CA ARG A 319 -4.26 7.95 -43.47
C ARG A 319 -3.44 6.71 -43.84
N TYR A 320 -2.74 6.10 -42.91
CA TYR A 320 -1.95 4.87 -43.09
C TYR A 320 -2.63 3.63 -42.52
N HIS A 321 -3.92 3.73 -42.15
CA HIS A 321 -4.72 2.68 -41.52
C HIS A 321 -4.11 2.22 -40.19
N GLU A 322 -3.59 3.16 -39.38
CA GLU A 322 -2.99 2.87 -38.09
C GLU A 322 -3.82 3.50 -36.97
N MET A 323 -3.94 2.77 -35.87
CA MET A 323 -4.47 3.23 -34.60
C MET A 323 -3.43 3.14 -33.48
N LYS A 324 -3.67 3.78 -32.35
CA LYS A 324 -2.87 3.63 -31.13
C LYS A 324 -3.67 2.89 -30.07
N LEU A 325 -3.04 1.84 -29.52
CA LEU A 325 -3.55 1.09 -28.38
C LEU A 325 -2.39 0.78 -27.42
N ASP A 326 -2.58 0.98 -26.11
CA ASP A 326 -1.58 0.72 -25.07
C ASP A 326 -0.18 1.28 -25.41
N GLN A 327 -0.13 2.50 -25.95
CA GLN A 327 1.07 3.21 -26.43
C GLN A 327 1.76 2.58 -27.67
N THR A 328 1.16 1.57 -28.26
CA THR A 328 1.66 0.89 -29.46
C THR A 328 0.89 1.37 -30.68
N VAL A 329 1.60 1.57 -31.80
CA VAL A 329 0.99 1.84 -33.11
C VAL A 329 0.67 0.52 -33.76
N ILE A 330 -0.60 0.32 -34.11
CA ILE A 330 -1.11 -0.91 -34.71
C ILE A 330 -1.59 -0.59 -36.13
N HIS A 331 -1.07 -1.31 -37.10
CA HIS A 331 -1.57 -1.26 -38.49
C HIS A 331 -2.73 -2.24 -38.66
N ILE A 332 -3.87 -1.75 -39.19
CA ILE A 332 -5.08 -2.56 -39.38
C ILE A 332 -5.20 -2.92 -40.87
N PRO A 333 -4.98 -4.18 -41.24
CA PRO A 333 -5.17 -4.64 -42.60
C PRO A 333 -6.66 -4.56 -42.99
N LYS A 334 -6.93 -4.42 -44.29
CA LYS A 334 -8.31 -4.34 -44.84
C LYS A 334 -9.20 -3.20 -44.31
N ALA A 335 -8.61 -2.20 -43.64
CA ALA A 335 -9.35 -1.07 -43.12
C ALA A 335 -9.70 0.01 -44.17
N TYR A 336 -9.59 -0.33 -45.45
CA TYR A 336 -9.88 0.60 -46.54
C TYR A 336 -11.36 1.01 -46.56
N GLY A 337 -11.60 2.30 -46.61
CA GLY A 337 -12.95 2.86 -46.60
C GLY A 337 -13.52 3.17 -45.19
N TYR A 338 -12.80 2.84 -44.13
CA TYR A 338 -13.22 3.14 -42.76
C TYR A 338 -12.32 4.19 -42.15
N SER A 339 -12.91 5.26 -41.62
CA SER A 339 -12.23 6.29 -40.83
C SER A 339 -12.31 6.01 -39.32
N GLN A 340 -13.28 5.21 -38.93
CA GLN A 340 -13.59 4.87 -37.55
C GLN A 340 -13.97 3.40 -37.46
N LEU A 341 -13.44 2.73 -36.40
CA LEU A 341 -13.66 1.31 -36.13
C LEU A 341 -14.01 1.13 -34.66
N THR A 342 -14.71 0.06 -34.31
CA THR A 342 -14.95 -0.34 -32.94
C THR A 342 -13.85 -1.30 -32.48
N VAL A 343 -13.27 -1.04 -31.33
CA VAL A 343 -12.27 -1.93 -30.71
C VAL A 343 -12.84 -2.47 -29.42
N VAL A 344 -12.96 -3.80 -29.34
CA VAL A 344 -13.35 -4.52 -28.13
C VAL A 344 -12.10 -4.98 -27.43
N LEU A 345 -11.93 -4.51 -26.19
CA LEU A 345 -10.77 -4.76 -25.34
C LEU A 345 -11.15 -5.73 -24.21
N THR A 346 -10.42 -6.82 -24.10
CA THR A 346 -10.39 -7.65 -22.88
C THR A 346 -9.08 -7.42 -22.14
N TRP A 347 -8.85 -8.07 -21.02
CA TRP A 347 -7.61 -7.91 -20.27
C TRP A 347 -6.35 -8.31 -21.07
N ASN A 348 -6.42 -9.31 -21.96
CA ASN A 348 -5.27 -9.85 -22.70
C ASN A 348 -5.39 -9.72 -24.22
N LYS A 349 -6.57 -9.46 -24.77
CA LYS A 349 -6.80 -9.39 -26.24
C LYS A 349 -7.54 -8.14 -26.64
N PHE A 350 -7.43 -7.80 -27.91
CA PHE A 350 -8.28 -6.81 -28.57
C PHE A 350 -8.81 -7.34 -29.89
N LYS A 351 -10.04 -6.94 -30.22
CA LYS A 351 -10.67 -7.21 -31.52
C LYS A 351 -10.99 -5.88 -32.15
N VAL A 352 -10.70 -5.76 -33.45
CA VAL A 352 -11.06 -4.59 -34.24
C VAL A 352 -12.21 -4.98 -35.18
N LEU A 353 -13.30 -4.26 -35.09
CA LEU A 353 -14.54 -4.52 -35.79
C LEU A 353 -14.86 -3.37 -36.74
N THR A 354 -15.39 -3.71 -37.92
CA THR A 354 -16.06 -2.73 -38.78
C THR A 354 -17.38 -2.26 -38.17
N PRO A 355 -17.97 -1.15 -38.68
CA PRO A 355 -19.32 -0.74 -38.26
C PRO A 355 -20.42 -1.80 -38.50
N HIS A 356 -20.14 -2.78 -39.35
CA HIS A 356 -21.05 -3.89 -39.66
C HIS A 356 -20.79 -5.16 -38.84
N GLY A 357 -19.82 -5.10 -37.91
CA GLY A 357 -19.48 -6.21 -37.01
C GLY A 357 -18.49 -7.23 -37.57
N GLU A 358 -17.89 -6.99 -38.75
CA GLU A 358 -16.82 -7.85 -39.25
C GLU A 358 -15.53 -7.69 -38.47
N ILE A 359 -14.88 -8.80 -38.12
CA ILE A 359 -13.60 -8.81 -37.41
C ILE A 359 -12.47 -8.57 -38.40
N LEU A 360 -11.79 -7.43 -38.31
CA LEU A 360 -10.60 -7.12 -39.08
C LEU A 360 -9.31 -7.65 -38.42
N MET A 361 -9.26 -7.69 -37.10
CA MET A 361 -8.10 -8.09 -36.30
C MET A 361 -8.54 -8.66 -34.96
N ASN A 362 -7.82 -9.70 -34.48
CA ASN A 362 -8.03 -10.28 -33.16
C ASN A 362 -6.66 -10.74 -32.61
N GLU A 363 -6.03 -9.96 -31.77
CA GLU A 363 -4.65 -10.13 -31.32
C GLU A 363 -4.51 -9.90 -29.82
N TYR A 364 -3.35 -10.28 -29.25
CA TYR A 364 -3.01 -9.97 -27.89
C TYR A 364 -2.72 -8.48 -27.69
N ARG A 365 -3.12 -7.92 -26.58
CA ARG A 365 -2.84 -6.52 -26.22
C ARG A 365 -1.34 -6.30 -25.99
N PRO A 366 -0.74 -5.25 -26.57
CA PRO A 366 0.71 -5.06 -26.57
C PRO A 366 1.23 -4.34 -25.29
N TYR A 367 0.71 -4.66 -24.10
CA TYR A 367 1.08 -4.00 -22.84
C TYR A 367 2.58 -3.96 -22.55
N MET A 368 3.26 -5.08 -22.80
CA MET A 368 4.68 -5.25 -22.48
C MET A 368 5.58 -4.96 -23.69
N ASN A 369 4.99 -4.71 -24.86
CA ASN A 369 5.71 -4.42 -26.08
C ASN A 369 5.26 -3.09 -26.66
N LYS A 370 6.08 -2.05 -26.46
CA LYS A 370 5.82 -0.70 -26.98
C LYS A 370 6.26 -0.52 -28.45
N LYS A 371 6.64 -1.60 -29.13
CA LYS A 371 7.01 -1.58 -30.55
C LYS A 371 5.76 -1.51 -31.42
N ARG A 372 5.99 -1.13 -32.69
CA ARG A 372 4.94 -1.11 -33.68
C ARG A 372 4.47 -2.54 -33.97
N LEU A 373 3.16 -2.77 -33.92
CA LEU A 373 2.55 -4.05 -34.30
C LEU A 373 2.14 -4.00 -35.76
N ILE A 374 2.78 -4.82 -36.58
CA ILE A 374 2.54 -4.91 -38.02
C ILE A 374 2.18 -6.35 -38.35
N PRO A 375 0.95 -6.65 -38.79
CA PRO A 375 0.53 -8.01 -39.20
C PRO A 375 1.08 -8.35 -40.60
N TRP A 376 2.35 -8.67 -40.66
CA TRP A 376 3.08 -8.91 -41.89
C TRP A 376 2.43 -9.95 -42.81
N SER A 377 1.90 -11.04 -42.25
CA SER A 377 1.22 -12.08 -43.04
C SER A 377 0.04 -11.55 -43.86
N ASP A 378 -0.75 -10.66 -43.25
CA ASP A 378 -1.92 -10.07 -43.90
C ASP A 378 -1.53 -8.98 -44.90
N ILE A 379 -0.50 -8.21 -44.59
CA ILE A 379 0.05 -7.18 -45.49
C ILE A 379 0.66 -7.84 -46.72
N MET A 380 1.43 -8.91 -46.56
CA MET A 380 2.02 -9.64 -47.68
C MET A 380 0.95 -10.25 -48.60
N LYS A 381 -0.13 -10.79 -48.03
CA LYS A 381 -1.28 -11.26 -48.82
C LYS A 381 -1.96 -10.13 -49.62
N GLN A 382 -2.05 -8.93 -49.08
CA GLN A 382 -2.58 -7.78 -49.83
C GLN A 382 -1.65 -7.32 -50.95
N TRP A 383 -0.33 -7.37 -50.72
CA TRP A 383 0.67 -6.94 -51.67
C TRP A 383 0.89 -7.95 -52.80
N SER A 384 0.67 -9.25 -52.60
CA SER A 384 0.75 -10.27 -53.63
C SER A 384 -0.12 -9.97 -54.86
N ASN A 385 -1.19 -9.20 -54.65
CA ASN A 385 -2.10 -8.76 -55.70
C ASN A 385 -1.74 -7.37 -56.32
N LYS A 386 -0.67 -6.69 -55.82
CA LYS A 386 -0.26 -5.35 -56.25
C LYS A 386 1.25 -5.20 -56.23
N LEU A 387 1.93 -5.82 -57.19
CA LEU A 387 3.41 -5.89 -57.28
C LEU A 387 4.13 -4.52 -57.22
N ASN A 388 3.49 -3.43 -57.69
CA ASN A 388 4.06 -2.08 -57.66
C ASN A 388 4.03 -1.39 -56.28
N VAL A 389 3.35 -1.94 -55.29
CA VAL A 389 3.25 -1.34 -53.97
C VAL A 389 4.46 -1.64 -53.10
N VAL A 390 5.17 -2.75 -53.37
CA VAL A 390 6.32 -3.20 -52.57
C VAL A 390 7.48 -2.21 -52.63
N SER A 391 7.78 -1.67 -53.82
CA SER A 391 8.92 -0.75 -54.03
C SER A 391 8.75 0.64 -53.40
N TYR A 392 7.51 1.02 -53.07
CA TYR A 392 7.18 2.32 -52.44
C TYR A 392 6.64 2.20 -51.01
N SER A 393 6.74 1.02 -50.43
CA SER A 393 6.21 0.79 -49.10
C SER A 393 7.09 1.45 -48.01
N ARG A 394 6.44 2.11 -47.10
CA ARG A 394 7.03 2.71 -45.89
C ARG A 394 7.59 1.68 -44.89
N TYR A 395 7.33 0.40 -45.13
CA TYR A 395 7.68 -0.68 -44.20
C TYR A 395 9.04 -1.36 -44.53
N TRP A 396 9.73 -0.86 -45.55
CA TRP A 396 11.12 -1.22 -45.86
C TRP A 396 12.10 -0.29 -45.20
#